data_9a9c7ee7a2b121d0ff18d35fd666acbe
#
_entry.id   9a9c7ee7a2b121d0ff18d35fd666acbe
#
_cell.length_a   1.000
_cell.length_b   1.000
_cell.length_c   1.000
_cell.angle_alpha   90.00
_cell.angle_beta   90.00
_cell.angle_gamma   90.00
#
_symmetry.space_group_name_H-M   'P 1'
#
loop_
_entity.id
_entity.type
_entity.pdbx_description
1 polymer ?
#
loop_
_entity_poly.entity_id
_entity_poly.type
_entity_poly.pdbx_seq_one_letter_code
_entity_poly.pdbx_strand_id
1 'polypeptide(L)'
;MKLIDENRYADEMREMVLPALATCRSEGWMAPADDDGLPPLQRAGKLHYVCYDAAKFDRLGEDGAAATFRGAVVISHGFTEFAAKYAEMVWYFLLAGYSVCVFEHRGHGYSARDVDNSSLVWIDDWRRYVADLAKFAETVGKDYADGRPLNLYCHSMGGGIGASVLETHPTLFDKAVLSCPMIAPVTGMPNWLASVLAAAMCRLGLGRHMVFGQSEFTPELDMADYEGASEARVRWFQQQRIDDPHQRTFAATFAWVRQALRLSRAVQRPEACDNVETPVLLFQAGRDVWVLNEPQNRFAQEVNSDGGNVRVVR
;
A
#
# COMPACT_ATOMS: atom_id res chain seq x y z
N MET A 1 8.19 16.15 17.55
CA MET A 1 6.92 15.40 17.44
C MET A 1 6.94 14.26 18.45
N LYS A 2 5.95 14.19 19.34
CA LYS A 2 5.81 13.11 20.33
C LYS A 2 5.14 11.90 19.65
N LEU A 3 5.71 10.72 19.81
CA LEU A 3 5.11 9.47 19.35
C LEU A 3 4.00 9.01 20.31
N ILE A 4 3.04 8.25 19.80
CA ILE A 4 1.99 7.60 20.61
C ILE A 4 2.64 6.61 21.57
N ASP A 5 2.20 6.65 22.85
CA ASP A 5 2.68 5.71 23.86
C ASP A 5 2.09 4.32 23.59
N GLU A 6 2.95 3.33 23.35
CA GLU A 6 2.55 1.97 23.04
C GLU A 6 1.74 1.31 24.16
N ASN A 7 2.03 1.65 25.44
CA ASN A 7 1.28 1.11 26.57
C ASN A 7 -0.13 1.70 26.69
N ARG A 8 -0.39 2.84 26.06
CA ARG A 8 -1.68 3.52 26.02
C ARG A 8 -2.23 3.65 24.61
N TYR A 9 -1.73 2.82 23.69
CA TYR A 9 -1.97 2.97 22.26
C TYR A 9 -3.46 3.10 21.91
N ALA A 10 -4.29 2.17 22.37
CA ALA A 10 -5.72 2.16 22.06
C ALA A 10 -6.45 3.39 22.63
N ASP A 11 -6.06 3.86 23.81
CA ASP A 11 -6.65 5.06 24.44
C ASP A 11 -6.24 6.31 23.69
N GLU A 12 -4.94 6.49 23.42
CA GLU A 12 -4.45 7.64 22.65
C GLU A 12 -5.03 7.68 21.24
N MET A 13 -5.21 6.52 20.59
CA MET A 13 -5.91 6.44 19.32
C MET A 13 -7.35 6.93 19.42
N ARG A 14 -8.13 6.46 20.41
CA ARG A 14 -9.55 6.81 20.57
C ARG A 14 -9.78 8.23 21.07
N GLU A 15 -8.98 8.68 22.02
CA GLU A 15 -9.20 9.95 22.72
C GLU A 15 -8.54 11.15 22.04
N MET A 16 -7.44 10.93 21.32
CA MET A 16 -6.63 11.99 20.72
C MET A 16 -6.60 11.91 19.20
N VAL A 17 -6.12 10.77 18.64
CA VAL A 17 -5.82 10.67 17.21
C VAL A 17 -7.09 10.69 16.36
N LEU A 18 -8.01 9.75 16.58
CA LEU A 18 -9.21 9.65 15.74
C LEU A 18 -10.10 10.90 15.81
N PRO A 19 -10.35 11.52 16.98
CA PRO A 19 -11.10 12.79 17.02
C PRO A 19 -10.43 13.91 16.25
N ALA A 20 -9.11 14.05 16.34
CA ALA A 20 -8.39 15.07 15.57
C ALA A 20 -8.40 14.78 14.06
N LEU A 21 -8.22 13.53 13.66
CA LEU A 21 -8.34 13.15 12.24
C LEU A 21 -9.74 13.42 11.68
N ALA A 22 -10.79 13.26 12.49
CA ALA A 22 -12.15 13.52 12.07
C ALA A 22 -12.40 14.98 11.68
N THR A 23 -11.64 15.93 12.20
CA THR A 23 -11.77 17.38 11.86
C THR A 23 -11.37 17.69 10.41
N CYS A 24 -10.47 16.90 9.85
CA CYS A 24 -9.88 17.13 8.53
C CYS A 24 -10.12 15.98 7.53
N ARG A 25 -10.86 14.95 7.94
CA ARG A 25 -11.13 13.75 7.14
C ARG A 25 -12.22 14.01 6.09
N SER A 26 -11.98 13.50 4.90
CA SER A 26 -12.97 13.31 3.84
C SER A 26 -12.76 11.95 3.20
N GLU A 27 -13.79 11.41 2.57
CA GLU A 27 -13.68 10.18 1.79
C GLU A 27 -14.39 10.32 0.45
N GLY A 28 -13.98 9.52 -0.51
CA GLY A 28 -14.53 9.57 -1.85
C GLY A 28 -14.29 8.29 -2.62
N TRP A 29 -14.85 8.27 -3.81
CA TRP A 29 -14.73 7.16 -4.76
C TRP A 29 -14.35 7.70 -6.13
N MET A 30 -13.38 7.07 -6.77
CA MET A 30 -13.02 7.34 -8.15
C MET A 30 -13.39 6.19 -9.08
N ALA A 31 -13.63 6.48 -10.35
CA ALA A 31 -13.69 5.45 -11.36
C ALA A 31 -12.29 4.84 -11.55
N PRO A 32 -12.19 3.53 -11.80
CA PRO A 32 -10.95 2.90 -12.20
C PRO A 32 -10.24 3.63 -13.32
N ALA A 33 -8.93 3.46 -13.44
CA ALA A 33 -8.21 3.97 -14.59
C ALA A 33 -8.68 3.25 -15.86
N ASP A 34 -8.85 4.02 -16.93
CA ASP A 34 -8.98 3.46 -18.27
C ASP A 34 -7.57 3.04 -18.71
N ASP A 35 -7.39 1.77 -19.02
CA ASP A 35 -6.10 1.24 -19.45
C ASP A 35 -6.26 0.66 -20.86
N ASP A 36 -5.70 1.40 -21.82
CA ASP A 36 -5.70 1.06 -23.26
C ASP A 36 -4.82 -0.18 -23.54
N GLY A 37 -5.19 -1.30 -23.32
CA GLY A 37 -4.43 -2.55 -23.54
C GLY A 37 -4.75 -3.64 -22.56
N LEU A 38 -5.68 -3.37 -21.63
CA LEU A 38 -6.25 -4.38 -20.77
C LEU A 38 -7.69 -4.75 -21.20
N PRO A 39 -8.12 -5.99 -20.94
CA PRO A 39 -9.51 -6.38 -21.18
C PRO A 39 -10.47 -5.47 -20.39
N PRO A 40 -11.70 -5.23 -20.87
CA PRO A 40 -12.71 -4.54 -20.08
C PRO A 40 -12.90 -5.18 -18.70
N LEU A 41 -13.17 -4.34 -17.70
CA LEU A 41 -13.46 -4.83 -16.34
C LEU A 41 -14.66 -5.78 -16.36
N GLN A 42 -14.52 -6.91 -15.68
CA GLN A 42 -15.60 -7.90 -15.58
C GLN A 42 -16.75 -7.42 -14.69
N ARG A 43 -16.45 -6.57 -13.69
CA ARG A 43 -17.43 -5.96 -12.80
C ARG A 43 -17.23 -4.46 -12.76
N ALA A 44 -18.34 -3.72 -12.85
CA ALA A 44 -18.34 -2.29 -12.59
C ALA A 44 -18.12 -2.05 -11.08
N GLY A 45 -17.41 -0.97 -10.76
CA GLY A 45 -17.18 -0.58 -9.37
C GLY A 45 -16.31 0.65 -9.30
N LYS A 46 -16.27 1.24 -8.11
CA LYS A 46 -15.43 2.41 -7.83
C LYS A 46 -14.33 2.04 -6.84
N LEU A 47 -13.28 2.82 -6.84
CA LEU A 47 -12.16 2.69 -5.93
C LEU A 47 -12.31 3.73 -4.83
N HIS A 48 -12.22 3.28 -3.60
CA HIS A 48 -12.39 4.10 -2.41
C HIS A 48 -11.07 4.75 -1.99
N TYR A 49 -11.16 5.91 -1.39
CA TYR A 49 -10.03 6.59 -0.77
C TYR A 49 -10.47 7.45 0.42
N VAL A 50 -9.54 7.70 1.32
CA VAL A 50 -9.72 8.61 2.45
C VAL A 50 -8.62 9.67 2.42
N CYS A 51 -9.01 10.93 2.50
CA CYS A 51 -8.08 12.05 2.53
C CYS A 51 -8.20 12.84 3.84
N TYR A 52 -7.10 13.46 4.22
CA TYR A 52 -6.97 14.28 5.41
C TYR A 52 -6.29 15.60 5.02
N ASP A 53 -7.02 16.69 5.15
CA ASP A 53 -6.59 18.02 4.71
C ASP A 53 -5.84 18.75 5.84
N ALA A 54 -4.55 18.99 5.65
CA ALA A 54 -3.73 19.69 6.63
C ALA A 54 -4.24 21.10 6.94
N ALA A 55 -4.92 21.78 6.01
CA ALA A 55 -5.49 23.11 6.23
C ALA A 55 -6.67 23.11 7.21
N LYS A 56 -7.31 21.94 7.39
CA LYS A 56 -8.43 21.73 8.33
C LYS A 56 -7.99 21.06 9.62
N PHE A 57 -6.74 20.65 9.72
CA PHE A 57 -6.21 19.98 10.90
C PHE A 57 -5.93 20.99 12.00
N ASP A 58 -6.74 20.97 13.06
CA ASP A 58 -6.75 21.96 14.12
C ASP A 58 -5.53 21.97 15.05
N ARG A 59 -4.69 20.93 14.95
CA ARG A 59 -3.42 20.83 15.70
C ARG A 59 -2.18 21.21 14.89
N LEU A 60 -2.36 21.76 13.70
CA LEU A 60 -1.26 22.26 12.90
C LEU A 60 -0.60 23.46 13.64
N GLY A 61 0.70 23.34 13.98
CA GLY A 61 1.44 24.35 14.74
C GLY A 61 1.48 24.16 16.25
N GLU A 62 0.81 23.13 16.82
CA GLU A 62 0.95 22.75 18.22
C GLU A 62 2.18 21.89 18.48
N ASP A 63 2.58 21.74 19.73
CA ASP A 63 3.70 20.95 20.30
C ASP A 63 4.49 20.04 19.33
N GLY A 64 5.42 20.67 18.59
CA GLY A 64 6.28 19.97 17.65
C GLY A 64 5.65 19.63 16.29
N ALA A 65 4.41 20.08 16.04
CA ALA A 65 3.80 20.04 14.72
C ALA A 65 4.39 21.14 13.81
N ALA A 66 4.41 20.89 12.51
CA ALA A 66 4.83 21.90 11.54
C ALA A 66 3.79 23.02 11.44
N ALA A 67 4.25 24.26 11.59
CA ALA A 67 3.39 25.44 11.44
C ALA A 67 3.07 25.78 9.97
N THR A 68 3.73 25.10 9.01
CA THR A 68 3.61 25.41 7.59
C THR A 68 3.21 24.17 6.79
N PHE A 69 2.31 24.36 5.86
CA PHE A 69 1.92 23.35 4.89
C PHE A 69 3.10 23.00 3.95
N ARG A 70 3.35 21.71 3.77
CA ARG A 70 4.49 21.19 3.00
C ARG A 70 4.10 20.44 1.73
N GLY A 71 2.82 20.19 1.50
CA GLY A 71 2.31 19.42 0.38
C GLY A 71 1.53 18.20 0.81
N ALA A 72 1.49 17.16 -0.02
CA ALA A 72 0.72 15.97 0.28
C ALA A 72 1.54 14.67 0.22
N VAL A 73 1.02 13.63 0.90
CA VAL A 73 1.51 12.26 0.84
C VAL A 73 0.37 11.36 0.37
N VAL A 74 0.61 10.64 -0.71
CA VAL A 74 -0.24 9.52 -1.15
C VAL A 74 0.26 8.26 -0.47
N ILE A 75 -0.65 7.51 0.17
CA ILE A 75 -0.34 6.22 0.80
C ILE A 75 -0.90 5.08 -0.07
N SER A 76 -0.01 4.17 -0.48
CA SER A 76 -0.28 2.91 -1.15
C SER A 76 -0.05 1.76 -0.17
N HIS A 77 -1.14 1.14 0.28
CA HIS A 77 -1.14 0.15 1.35
C HIS A 77 -0.68 -1.25 0.90
N GLY A 78 -0.34 -2.11 1.87
CA GLY A 78 0.07 -3.49 1.65
C GLY A 78 -1.08 -4.45 1.34
N PHE A 79 -0.73 -5.70 1.05
CA PHE A 79 -1.68 -6.79 0.88
C PHE A 79 -2.53 -6.99 2.13
N THR A 80 -3.83 -7.18 1.98
CA THR A 80 -4.82 -7.35 3.05
C THR A 80 -4.99 -6.15 4.00
N GLU A 81 -4.47 -4.98 3.63
CA GLU A 81 -4.60 -3.74 4.41
C GLU A 81 -5.72 -2.84 3.88
N PHE A 82 -5.97 -1.75 4.57
CA PHE A 82 -7.05 -0.80 4.30
C PHE A 82 -6.72 0.58 4.89
N ALA A 83 -7.46 1.61 4.52
CA ALA A 83 -7.14 2.99 4.88
C ALA A 83 -7.08 3.23 6.39
N ALA A 84 -8.00 2.67 7.17
CA ALA A 84 -8.06 2.91 8.62
C ALA A 84 -6.83 2.39 9.39
N LYS A 85 -6.10 1.37 8.86
CA LYS A 85 -4.83 0.91 9.43
C LYS A 85 -3.81 2.04 9.54
N TYR A 86 -3.85 2.98 8.62
CA TYR A 86 -2.85 4.05 8.51
C TYR A 86 -3.13 5.28 9.38
N ALA A 87 -4.15 5.27 10.23
CA ALA A 87 -4.55 6.42 11.04
C ALA A 87 -3.39 7.01 11.87
N GLU A 88 -2.55 6.18 12.50
CA GLU A 88 -1.35 6.63 13.23
C GLU A 88 -0.34 7.30 12.29
N MET A 89 -0.07 6.73 11.12
CA MET A 89 0.85 7.29 10.14
C MET A 89 0.31 8.61 9.57
N VAL A 90 -0.98 8.67 9.30
CA VAL A 90 -1.69 9.90 8.88
C VAL A 90 -1.51 11.00 9.93
N TRP A 91 -1.70 10.67 11.21
CA TRP A 91 -1.47 11.58 12.30
C TRP A 91 -0.06 12.20 12.28
N TYR A 92 0.98 11.36 12.12
CA TYR A 92 2.36 11.86 12.07
C TYR A 92 2.64 12.72 10.83
N PHE A 93 2.09 12.38 9.67
CA PHE A 93 2.24 13.22 8.48
C PHE A 93 1.53 14.56 8.61
N LEU A 94 0.33 14.59 9.19
CA LEU A 94 -0.39 15.85 9.48
C LEU A 94 0.39 16.72 10.46
N LEU A 95 0.92 16.16 11.55
CA LEU A 95 1.79 16.86 12.47
C LEU A 95 3.08 17.38 11.81
N ALA A 96 3.55 16.70 10.76
CA ALA A 96 4.68 17.15 9.95
C ALA A 96 4.30 18.19 8.88
N GLY A 97 3.00 18.57 8.76
CA GLY A 97 2.52 19.60 7.85
C GLY A 97 2.12 19.10 6.45
N TYR A 98 1.85 17.81 6.29
CA TYR A 98 1.39 17.24 5.01
C TYR A 98 -0.09 16.87 5.07
N SER A 99 -0.84 17.18 4.02
CA SER A 99 -2.10 16.49 3.73
C SER A 99 -1.82 15.03 3.38
N VAL A 100 -2.77 14.14 3.65
CA VAL A 100 -2.56 12.70 3.42
C VAL A 100 -3.75 12.11 2.66
N CYS A 101 -3.47 11.38 1.59
CA CYS A 101 -4.47 10.70 0.78
C CYS A 101 -4.18 9.19 0.77
N VAL A 102 -5.02 8.41 1.43
CA VAL A 102 -4.89 6.95 1.50
C VAL A 102 -5.78 6.31 0.45
N PHE A 103 -5.16 5.61 -0.49
CA PHE A 103 -5.86 4.92 -1.57
C PHE A 103 -6.09 3.45 -1.22
N GLU A 104 -7.32 2.97 -1.36
CA GLU A 104 -7.63 1.55 -1.20
C GLU A 104 -7.59 0.85 -2.56
N HIS A 105 -6.63 -0.05 -2.71
CA HIS A 105 -6.46 -0.84 -3.92
C HIS A 105 -7.66 -1.76 -4.20
N ARG A 106 -7.88 -2.09 -5.47
CA ARG A 106 -8.89 -3.10 -5.87
C ARG A 106 -8.82 -4.33 -4.99
N GLY A 107 -9.97 -4.84 -4.58
CA GLY A 107 -10.08 -6.01 -3.73
C GLY A 107 -9.81 -5.75 -2.26
N HIS A 108 -9.60 -4.51 -1.83
CA HIS A 108 -9.30 -4.15 -0.44
C HIS A 108 -10.27 -3.08 0.07
N GLY A 109 -10.47 -3.05 1.37
CA GLY A 109 -11.31 -2.06 2.03
C GLY A 109 -12.70 -1.93 1.38
N TYR A 110 -13.10 -0.71 1.12
CA TYR A 110 -14.36 -0.39 0.44
C TYR A 110 -14.25 -0.35 -1.09
N SER A 111 -13.06 -0.54 -1.66
CA SER A 111 -12.88 -0.60 -3.11
C SER A 111 -13.54 -1.81 -3.74
N ALA A 112 -13.92 -1.66 -5.02
CA ALA A 112 -14.56 -2.71 -5.81
C ALA A 112 -13.80 -4.02 -5.77
N ARG A 113 -14.55 -5.13 -5.73
CA ARG A 113 -14.05 -6.51 -5.69
C ARG A 113 -14.58 -7.30 -6.87
N ASP A 114 -13.73 -8.08 -7.48
CA ASP A 114 -14.09 -8.98 -8.59
C ASP A 114 -14.39 -10.42 -8.14
N VAL A 115 -14.39 -10.68 -6.82
CA VAL A 115 -14.78 -11.94 -6.18
C VAL A 115 -15.85 -11.69 -5.13
N ASP A 116 -16.73 -12.66 -4.92
CA ASP A 116 -17.85 -12.53 -3.96
C ASP A 116 -17.37 -12.68 -2.51
N ASN A 117 -16.36 -13.53 -2.29
CA ASN A 117 -15.77 -13.71 -0.98
C ASN A 117 -14.85 -12.55 -0.63
N SER A 118 -15.25 -11.73 0.34
CA SER A 118 -14.52 -10.53 0.78
C SER A 118 -13.17 -10.83 1.45
N SER A 119 -12.93 -12.07 1.89
CA SER A 119 -11.62 -12.47 2.39
C SER A 119 -10.57 -12.64 1.30
N LEU A 120 -10.99 -12.76 0.03
CA LEU A 120 -10.07 -13.05 -1.08
C LEU A 120 -9.71 -11.81 -1.87
N VAL A 121 -8.44 -11.74 -2.27
CA VAL A 121 -7.96 -10.77 -3.27
C VAL A 121 -7.80 -11.45 -4.61
N TRP A 122 -8.39 -10.87 -5.64
CA TRP A 122 -8.25 -11.28 -7.02
C TRP A 122 -7.96 -10.06 -7.90
N ILE A 123 -7.15 -10.26 -8.93
CA ILE A 123 -6.94 -9.30 -10.00
C ILE A 123 -6.59 -10.05 -11.30
N ASP A 124 -7.06 -9.56 -12.42
CA ASP A 124 -6.78 -10.11 -13.74
C ASP A 124 -5.42 -9.71 -14.29
N ASP A 125 -5.03 -8.43 -14.06
CA ASP A 125 -3.73 -7.90 -14.44
C ASP A 125 -3.21 -6.89 -13.41
N TRP A 126 -1.95 -7.03 -13.00
CA TRP A 126 -1.30 -6.17 -12.01
C TRP A 126 -1.16 -4.71 -12.47
N ARG A 127 -1.12 -4.45 -13.78
CA ARG A 127 -1.02 -3.10 -14.35
C ARG A 127 -2.21 -2.21 -13.94
N ARG A 128 -3.37 -2.81 -13.63
CA ARG A 128 -4.50 -2.06 -13.10
C ARG A 128 -4.19 -1.38 -11.76
N TYR A 129 -3.45 -2.03 -10.88
CA TYR A 129 -3.02 -1.40 -9.63
C TYR A 129 -2.14 -0.17 -9.88
N VAL A 130 -1.25 -0.27 -10.84
CA VAL A 130 -0.33 0.82 -11.21
C VAL A 130 -1.09 1.99 -11.83
N ALA A 131 -1.94 1.73 -12.82
CA ALA A 131 -2.75 2.75 -13.48
C ALA A 131 -3.71 3.45 -12.51
N ASP A 132 -4.38 2.69 -11.63
CA ASP A 132 -5.28 3.24 -10.63
C ASP A 132 -4.56 4.15 -9.63
N LEU A 133 -3.38 3.74 -9.13
CA LEU A 133 -2.58 4.55 -8.20
C LEU A 133 -2.05 5.82 -8.87
N ALA A 134 -1.58 5.72 -10.12
CA ALA A 134 -1.13 6.88 -10.88
C ALA A 134 -2.28 7.87 -11.10
N LYS A 135 -3.44 7.41 -11.58
CA LYS A 135 -4.64 8.24 -11.74
C LYS A 135 -5.07 8.90 -10.42
N PHE A 136 -5.06 8.15 -9.31
CA PHE A 136 -5.39 8.69 -8.00
C PHE A 136 -4.43 9.81 -7.59
N ALA A 137 -3.13 9.60 -7.76
CA ALA A 137 -2.12 10.61 -7.44
C ALA A 137 -2.27 11.86 -8.32
N GLU A 138 -2.54 11.69 -9.61
CA GLU A 138 -2.70 12.79 -10.57
C GLU A 138 -3.97 13.62 -10.32
N THR A 139 -5.05 12.99 -9.93
CA THR A 139 -6.34 13.67 -9.73
C THR A 139 -6.51 14.13 -8.29
N VAL A 140 -6.54 13.21 -7.33
CA VAL A 140 -6.80 13.51 -5.92
C VAL A 140 -5.54 13.96 -5.19
N GLY A 141 -4.42 13.27 -5.39
CA GLY A 141 -3.16 13.59 -4.69
C GLY A 141 -2.67 15.00 -4.98
N LYS A 142 -2.66 15.41 -6.25
CA LYS A 142 -2.25 16.77 -6.67
C LYS A 142 -3.18 17.86 -6.13
N ASP A 143 -4.49 17.60 -6.05
CA ASP A 143 -5.44 18.56 -5.48
C ASP A 143 -5.12 18.84 -4.01
N TYR A 144 -4.82 17.78 -3.22
CA TYR A 144 -4.42 17.92 -1.82
C TYR A 144 -2.99 18.45 -1.62
N ALA A 145 -2.13 18.38 -2.63
CA ALA A 145 -0.81 19.00 -2.60
C ALA A 145 -0.85 20.52 -2.81
N ASP A 146 -1.91 21.05 -3.42
CA ASP A 146 -2.14 22.49 -3.64
C ASP A 146 -0.89 23.21 -4.21
N GLY A 147 -0.34 22.68 -5.28
CA GLY A 147 0.88 23.21 -5.93
C GLY A 147 2.18 23.05 -5.15
N ARG A 148 2.17 22.32 -4.03
CA ARG A 148 3.32 21.92 -3.24
C ARG A 148 3.76 20.51 -3.63
N PRO A 149 4.92 20.02 -3.12
CA PRO A 149 5.39 18.67 -3.39
C PRO A 149 4.36 17.58 -3.09
N LEU A 150 4.21 16.64 -4.04
CA LEU A 150 3.46 15.41 -3.87
C LEU A 150 4.43 14.27 -3.60
N ASN A 151 4.26 13.60 -2.46
CA ASN A 151 5.12 12.51 -2.05
C ASN A 151 4.35 11.18 -2.03
N LEU A 152 5.08 10.08 -2.15
CA LEU A 152 4.54 8.73 -2.12
C LEU A 152 5.05 7.97 -0.90
N TYR A 153 4.16 7.36 -0.13
CA TYR A 153 4.49 6.38 0.90
C TYR A 153 3.85 5.03 0.54
N CYS A 154 4.65 4.00 0.45
CA CYS A 154 4.21 2.66 0.07
C CYS A 154 4.63 1.63 1.10
N HIS A 155 3.75 0.64 1.35
CA HIS A 155 4.07 -0.50 2.21
C HIS A 155 3.85 -1.83 1.48
N SER A 156 4.80 -2.76 1.59
CA SER A 156 4.68 -4.15 1.12
C SER A 156 4.19 -4.26 -0.34
N MET A 157 3.01 -4.84 -0.61
CA MET A 157 2.39 -4.89 -1.94
C MET A 157 2.33 -3.51 -2.60
N GLY A 158 1.88 -2.50 -1.84
CA GLY A 158 1.86 -1.11 -2.31
C GLY A 158 3.25 -0.61 -2.71
N GLY A 159 4.32 -1.12 -2.09
CA GLY A 159 5.70 -0.82 -2.44
C GLY A 159 6.12 -1.38 -3.81
N GLY A 160 5.68 -2.58 -4.16
CA GLY A 160 5.87 -3.13 -5.51
C GLY A 160 5.08 -2.35 -6.57
N ILE A 161 3.83 -1.98 -6.25
CA ILE A 161 2.99 -1.15 -7.11
C ILE A 161 3.62 0.25 -7.27
N GLY A 162 4.03 0.87 -6.15
CA GLY A 162 4.68 2.19 -6.15
C GLY A 162 5.98 2.20 -6.93
N ALA A 163 6.84 1.17 -6.82
CA ALA A 163 8.04 1.04 -7.64
C ALA A 163 7.69 1.09 -9.13
N SER A 164 6.67 0.33 -9.56
CA SER A 164 6.24 0.36 -10.97
C SER A 164 5.61 1.70 -11.38
N VAL A 165 4.94 2.42 -10.48
CA VAL A 165 4.48 3.80 -10.77
C VAL A 165 5.68 4.73 -10.97
N LEU A 166 6.72 4.63 -10.13
CA LEU A 166 7.94 5.45 -10.29
C LEU A 166 8.67 5.16 -11.61
N GLU A 167 8.66 3.91 -12.08
CA GLU A 167 9.23 3.50 -13.37
C GLU A 167 8.43 4.02 -14.58
N THR A 168 7.11 4.12 -14.46
CA THR A 168 6.21 4.48 -15.57
C THR A 168 5.78 5.94 -15.56
N HIS A 169 5.88 6.62 -14.41
CA HIS A 169 5.52 8.03 -14.20
C HIS A 169 6.63 8.73 -13.40
N PRO A 170 7.85 8.90 -13.96
CA PRO A 170 9.05 9.30 -13.24
C PRO A 170 8.96 10.68 -12.56
N THR A 171 8.07 11.56 -13.07
CA THR A 171 7.90 12.93 -12.56
C THR A 171 6.64 13.13 -11.74
N LEU A 172 5.89 12.06 -11.43
CA LEU A 172 4.61 12.17 -10.71
C LEU A 172 4.80 12.56 -9.23
N PHE A 173 5.87 12.07 -8.62
CA PHE A 173 6.16 12.30 -7.21
C PHE A 173 7.51 12.99 -7.02
N ASP A 174 7.58 13.89 -6.05
CA ASP A 174 8.83 14.59 -5.70
C ASP A 174 9.77 13.72 -4.86
N LYS A 175 9.21 12.85 -4.01
CA LYS A 175 9.95 11.87 -3.18
C LYS A 175 9.08 10.65 -2.92
N ALA A 176 9.74 9.51 -2.69
CA ALA A 176 9.06 8.29 -2.31
C ALA A 176 9.69 7.62 -1.09
N VAL A 177 8.85 7.01 -0.26
CA VAL A 177 9.23 6.08 0.81
C VAL A 177 8.65 4.72 0.48
N LEU A 178 9.50 3.72 0.31
CA LEU A 178 9.12 2.33 0.12
C LEU A 178 9.45 1.54 1.39
N SER A 179 8.44 1.21 2.17
CA SER A 179 8.58 0.45 3.42
C SER A 179 8.37 -1.04 3.15
N CYS A 180 9.43 -1.83 3.30
CA CYS A 180 9.43 -3.29 3.03
C CYS A 180 8.75 -3.63 1.69
N PRO A 181 9.17 -3.00 0.55
CA PRO A 181 8.43 -3.11 -0.70
C PRO A 181 8.45 -4.54 -1.25
N MET A 182 7.31 -5.00 -1.75
CA MET A 182 7.19 -6.30 -2.42
C MET A 182 7.84 -6.25 -3.82
N ILE A 183 9.15 -6.04 -3.87
CA ILE A 183 9.91 -6.23 -5.11
C ILE A 183 9.89 -7.70 -5.53
N ALA A 184 9.95 -8.61 -4.55
CA ALA A 184 9.59 -10.01 -4.77
C ALA A 184 8.94 -10.61 -3.51
N PRO A 185 7.78 -11.29 -3.65
CA PRO A 185 7.13 -11.94 -2.52
C PRO A 185 7.83 -13.24 -2.12
N VAL A 186 7.71 -13.62 -0.84
CA VAL A 186 7.98 -14.97 -0.35
C VAL A 186 6.76 -15.84 -0.66
N THR A 187 6.94 -16.96 -1.36
CA THR A 187 5.84 -17.85 -1.78
C THR A 187 5.91 -19.25 -1.13
N GLY A 188 6.82 -19.46 -0.17
CA GLY A 188 7.05 -20.78 0.44
C GLY A 188 7.73 -21.80 -0.47
N MET A 189 7.99 -21.44 -1.74
CA MET A 189 8.71 -22.22 -2.73
C MET A 189 9.46 -21.26 -3.68
N PRO A 190 10.38 -21.76 -4.55
CA PRO A 190 11.02 -20.91 -5.55
C PRO A 190 9.99 -20.18 -6.42
N ASN A 191 10.12 -18.87 -6.61
CA ASN A 191 9.12 -18.01 -7.29
C ASN A 191 8.83 -18.45 -8.73
N TRP A 192 9.80 -19.07 -9.43
CA TRP A 192 9.56 -19.64 -10.75
C TRP A 192 8.55 -20.79 -10.71
N LEU A 193 8.65 -21.67 -9.70
CA LEU A 193 7.73 -22.80 -9.51
C LEU A 193 6.33 -22.30 -9.10
N ALA A 194 6.26 -21.39 -8.15
CA ALA A 194 5.00 -20.72 -7.78
C ALA A 194 4.31 -20.07 -8.98
N SER A 195 5.09 -19.45 -9.87
CA SER A 195 4.58 -18.84 -11.10
C SER A 195 3.98 -19.87 -12.08
N VAL A 196 4.65 -21.01 -12.25
CA VAL A 196 4.16 -22.11 -13.10
C VAL A 196 2.88 -22.69 -12.51
N LEU A 197 2.86 -22.97 -11.21
CA LEU A 197 1.68 -23.49 -10.50
C LEU A 197 0.50 -22.54 -10.61
N ALA A 198 0.68 -21.27 -10.28
CA ALA A 198 -0.38 -20.27 -10.34
C ALA A 198 -0.91 -20.11 -11.78
N ALA A 199 -0.03 -20.16 -12.79
CA ALA A 199 -0.43 -20.11 -14.19
C ALA A 199 -1.24 -21.35 -14.60
N ALA A 200 -0.85 -22.55 -14.16
CA ALA A 200 -1.58 -23.78 -14.39
C ALA A 200 -2.97 -23.75 -13.76
N MET A 201 -3.07 -23.33 -12.49
CA MET A 201 -4.35 -23.18 -11.79
C MET A 201 -5.28 -22.17 -12.51
N CYS A 202 -4.75 -21.04 -12.97
CA CYS A 202 -5.53 -20.10 -13.77
C CYS A 202 -6.03 -20.70 -15.09
N ARG A 203 -5.20 -21.49 -15.79
CA ARG A 203 -5.61 -22.17 -17.03
C ARG A 203 -6.69 -23.22 -16.82
N LEU A 204 -6.70 -23.86 -15.66
CA LEU A 204 -7.73 -24.82 -15.25
C LEU A 204 -9.03 -24.14 -14.75
N GLY A 205 -9.14 -22.82 -14.81
CA GLY A 205 -10.30 -22.08 -14.34
C GLY A 205 -10.33 -21.83 -12.82
N LEU A 206 -9.28 -22.20 -12.10
CA LEU A 206 -9.18 -22.11 -10.63
C LEU A 206 -8.52 -20.79 -10.16
N GLY A 207 -8.35 -19.82 -11.05
CA GLY A 207 -7.69 -18.56 -10.74
C GLY A 207 -8.36 -17.73 -9.64
N ARG A 208 -9.66 -17.91 -9.38
CA ARG A 208 -10.43 -17.24 -8.32
C ARG A 208 -10.43 -17.98 -6.99
N HIS A 209 -9.85 -19.18 -6.93
CA HIS A 209 -9.75 -19.96 -5.70
C HIS A 209 -8.58 -19.48 -4.85
N MET A 210 -8.74 -19.61 -3.54
CA MET A 210 -7.70 -19.35 -2.56
C MET A 210 -6.49 -20.26 -2.79
N VAL A 211 -5.29 -19.73 -2.59
CA VAL A 211 -4.06 -20.53 -2.66
C VAL A 211 -3.98 -21.52 -1.49
N PHE A 212 -3.29 -22.63 -1.71
CA PHE A 212 -3.13 -23.66 -0.69
C PHE A 212 -2.41 -23.14 0.55
N GLY A 213 -2.83 -23.61 1.72
CA GLY A 213 -2.23 -23.24 3.00
C GLY A 213 -2.64 -21.90 3.57
N GLN A 214 -3.54 -21.17 2.91
CA GLN A 214 -4.16 -19.96 3.46
C GLN A 214 -5.58 -20.26 3.98
N SER A 215 -6.11 -19.36 4.78
CA SER A 215 -7.47 -19.43 5.35
C SER A 215 -8.23 -18.13 5.10
N GLU A 216 -9.51 -18.14 5.33
CA GLU A 216 -10.30 -16.91 5.43
C GLU A 216 -10.02 -16.20 6.76
N PHE A 217 -10.45 -14.94 6.83
CA PHE A 217 -10.35 -14.17 8.07
C PHE A 217 -11.11 -14.86 9.22
N THR A 218 -10.44 -14.94 10.38
CA THR A 218 -11.07 -15.33 11.65
C THR A 218 -10.80 -14.25 12.70
N PRO A 219 -11.71 -14.07 13.70
CA PRO A 219 -11.50 -13.11 14.77
C PRO A 219 -10.35 -13.45 15.72
N GLU A 220 -9.96 -14.73 15.77
CA GLU A 220 -8.87 -15.24 16.61
C GLU A 220 -7.55 -14.66 16.14
N LEU A 221 -6.72 -14.23 17.09
CA LEU A 221 -5.41 -13.66 16.85
C LEU A 221 -4.34 -14.49 17.57
N ASP A 222 -3.45 -15.11 16.82
CA ASP A 222 -2.23 -15.69 17.37
C ASP A 222 -1.07 -14.69 17.21
N MET A 223 -0.52 -14.21 18.32
CA MET A 223 0.60 -13.28 18.31
C MET A 223 1.91 -13.93 17.84
N ALA A 224 2.01 -15.27 17.80
CA ALA A 224 3.17 -15.97 17.26
C ALA A 224 3.35 -15.68 15.75
N ASP A 225 2.28 -15.40 15.02
CA ASP A 225 2.33 -15.02 13.59
C ASP A 225 2.91 -13.62 13.37
N TYR A 226 3.08 -12.82 14.44
CA TYR A 226 3.49 -11.43 14.41
C TYR A 226 4.76 -11.18 15.25
N GLU A 227 5.66 -12.14 15.30
CA GLU A 227 6.91 -12.03 16.07
C GLU A 227 7.69 -10.77 15.67
N GLY A 228 8.02 -9.94 16.66
CA GLY A 228 8.74 -8.69 16.48
C GLY A 228 7.87 -7.48 16.11
N ALA A 229 6.56 -7.66 15.92
CA ALA A 229 5.62 -6.55 15.73
C ALA A 229 5.11 -6.02 17.09
N SER A 230 4.65 -4.77 17.09
CA SER A 230 3.97 -4.17 18.24
C SER A 230 2.62 -4.86 18.49
N GLU A 231 2.49 -5.49 19.67
CA GLU A 231 1.25 -6.16 20.05
C GLU A 231 0.05 -5.19 20.08
N ALA A 232 0.25 -3.98 20.57
CA ALA A 232 -0.80 -2.97 20.65
C ALA A 232 -1.34 -2.62 19.25
N ARG A 233 -0.46 -2.44 18.26
CA ARG A 233 -0.83 -2.14 16.86
C ARG A 233 -1.47 -3.33 16.16
N VAL A 234 -0.96 -4.54 16.41
CA VAL A 234 -1.54 -5.77 15.83
C VAL A 234 -2.96 -5.99 16.36
N ARG A 235 -3.18 -5.85 17.68
CA ARG A 235 -4.52 -5.95 18.29
C ARG A 235 -5.47 -4.88 17.78
N TRP A 236 -4.99 -3.64 17.61
CA TRP A 236 -5.77 -2.56 17.05
C TRP A 236 -6.21 -2.86 15.61
N PHE A 237 -5.28 -3.33 14.78
CA PHE A 237 -5.57 -3.72 13.40
C PHE A 237 -6.56 -4.89 13.32
N GLN A 238 -6.41 -5.89 14.17
CA GLN A 238 -7.35 -7.03 14.24
C GLN A 238 -8.74 -6.56 14.67
N GLN A 239 -8.84 -5.66 15.66
CA GLN A 239 -10.12 -5.12 16.10
C GLN A 239 -10.87 -4.39 14.98
N GLN A 240 -10.17 -3.60 14.17
CA GLN A 240 -10.78 -2.95 13.01
C GLN A 240 -11.39 -3.95 12.02
N ARG A 241 -10.74 -5.10 11.80
CA ARG A 241 -11.28 -6.18 10.96
C ARG A 241 -12.50 -6.86 11.58
N ILE A 242 -12.52 -6.99 12.90
CA ILE A 242 -13.67 -7.56 13.63
C ILE A 242 -14.87 -6.62 13.47
N ASP A 243 -14.65 -5.32 13.65
CA ASP A 243 -15.69 -4.29 13.66
C ASP A 243 -16.29 -4.03 12.27
N ASP A 244 -15.49 -4.19 11.21
CA ASP A 244 -15.92 -3.86 9.85
C ASP A 244 -15.65 -5.00 8.84
N PRO A 245 -16.71 -5.62 8.29
CA PRO A 245 -16.57 -6.70 7.30
C PRO A 245 -15.81 -6.31 6.02
N HIS A 246 -15.83 -5.04 5.60
CA HIS A 246 -15.10 -4.57 4.42
C HIS A 246 -13.57 -4.67 4.61
N GLN A 247 -13.11 -4.71 5.85
CA GLN A 247 -11.70 -4.77 6.20
C GLN A 247 -11.17 -6.20 6.38
N ARG A 248 -11.99 -7.24 6.13
CA ARG A 248 -11.67 -8.66 6.34
C ARG A 248 -10.94 -9.31 5.17
N THR A 249 -10.32 -8.55 4.29
CA THR A 249 -9.44 -9.10 3.26
C THR A 249 -8.28 -9.84 3.92
N PHE A 250 -8.02 -11.10 3.53
CA PHE A 250 -7.10 -11.96 4.29
C PHE A 250 -6.23 -12.86 3.41
N ALA A 251 -6.75 -13.40 2.30
CA ALA A 251 -6.08 -14.43 1.53
C ALA A 251 -5.95 -14.08 0.04
N ALA A 252 -4.91 -14.64 -0.58
CA ALA A 252 -4.63 -14.52 -2.00
C ALA A 252 -5.36 -15.58 -2.82
N THR A 253 -5.78 -15.22 -4.03
CA THR A 253 -6.17 -16.18 -5.06
C THR A 253 -4.97 -16.58 -5.93
N PHE A 254 -5.07 -17.69 -6.66
CA PHE A 254 -4.04 -18.08 -7.63
C PHE A 254 -3.79 -17.01 -8.70
N ALA A 255 -4.84 -16.31 -9.13
CA ALA A 255 -4.69 -15.20 -10.07
C ALA A 255 -3.88 -14.05 -9.46
N TRP A 256 -4.15 -13.66 -8.21
CA TRP A 256 -3.39 -12.62 -7.54
C TRP A 256 -1.91 -13.00 -7.41
N VAL A 257 -1.59 -14.22 -6.94
CA VAL A 257 -0.19 -14.70 -6.85
C VAL A 257 0.51 -14.66 -8.21
N ARG A 258 -0.17 -15.11 -9.27
CA ARG A 258 0.37 -15.01 -10.62
C ARG A 258 0.69 -13.57 -11.00
N GLN A 259 -0.19 -12.62 -10.69
CA GLN A 259 0.00 -11.22 -11.04
C GLN A 259 1.06 -10.54 -10.16
N ALA A 260 1.14 -10.87 -8.87
CA ALA A 260 2.20 -10.40 -7.98
C ALA A 260 3.59 -10.84 -8.46
N LEU A 261 3.73 -12.09 -8.93
CA LEU A 261 4.99 -12.59 -9.51
C LEU A 261 5.30 -11.99 -10.89
N ARG A 262 4.29 -11.55 -11.65
CA ARG A 262 4.49 -10.80 -12.91
C ARG A 262 4.95 -9.37 -12.62
N LEU A 263 4.33 -8.68 -11.67
CA LEU A 263 4.77 -7.38 -11.17
C LEU A 263 6.22 -7.46 -10.68
N SER A 264 6.52 -8.43 -9.80
CA SER A 264 7.89 -8.66 -9.31
C SER A 264 8.93 -8.76 -10.43
N ARG A 265 8.61 -9.46 -11.51
CA ARG A 265 9.51 -9.55 -12.67
C ARG A 265 9.59 -8.26 -13.48
N ALA A 266 8.52 -7.49 -13.52
CA ALA A 266 8.49 -6.23 -14.26
C ALA A 266 9.36 -5.17 -13.59
N VAL A 267 9.20 -4.97 -12.27
CA VAL A 267 9.93 -3.96 -11.50
C VAL A 267 11.43 -4.27 -11.27
N GLN A 268 11.91 -5.41 -11.71
CA GLN A 268 13.33 -5.77 -11.62
C GLN A 268 14.02 -5.75 -12.98
N ARG A 269 13.37 -5.24 -14.02
CA ARG A 269 14.00 -5.08 -15.33
C ARG A 269 14.91 -3.86 -15.32
N PRO A 270 16.16 -3.97 -15.78
CA PRO A 270 17.05 -2.82 -15.87
C PRO A 270 16.41 -1.62 -16.55
N GLU A 271 15.80 -1.85 -17.71
CA GLU A 271 15.19 -0.78 -18.53
C GLU A 271 14.00 -0.08 -17.81
N ALA A 272 13.38 -0.73 -16.83
CA ALA A 272 12.35 -0.13 -15.99
C ALA A 272 12.97 0.68 -14.85
N CYS A 273 13.99 0.12 -14.19
CA CYS A 273 14.74 0.78 -13.12
C CYS A 273 15.41 2.08 -13.61
N ASP A 274 15.91 2.12 -14.84
CA ASP A 274 16.54 3.29 -15.46
C ASP A 274 15.62 4.52 -15.54
N ASN A 275 14.29 4.31 -15.51
CA ASN A 275 13.32 5.40 -15.53
C ASN A 275 13.00 6.00 -14.13
N VAL A 276 13.57 5.48 -13.04
CA VAL A 276 13.26 5.99 -11.70
C VAL A 276 14.05 7.25 -11.40
N GLU A 277 13.45 8.41 -11.64
CA GLU A 277 14.05 9.73 -11.37
C GLU A 277 13.78 10.22 -9.94
N THR A 278 12.65 9.79 -9.34
CA THR A 278 12.23 10.20 -8.00
C THR A 278 13.20 9.70 -6.93
N PRO A 279 13.70 10.57 -6.02
CA PRO A 279 14.48 10.12 -4.87
C PRO A 279 13.67 9.17 -3.95
N VAL A 280 14.24 8.01 -3.64
CA VAL A 280 13.58 6.95 -2.88
C VAL A 280 14.31 6.65 -1.58
N LEU A 281 13.57 6.62 -0.47
CA LEU A 281 14.01 6.04 0.79
C LEU A 281 13.37 4.65 0.94
N LEU A 282 14.18 3.59 0.88
CA LEU A 282 13.74 2.22 0.98
C LEU A 282 14.08 1.67 2.37
N PHE A 283 13.05 1.40 3.17
CA PHE A 283 13.19 0.71 4.44
C PHE A 283 13.10 -0.80 4.26
N GLN A 284 14.01 -1.53 4.88
CA GLN A 284 14.11 -2.98 4.85
C GLN A 284 13.95 -3.55 6.25
N ALA A 285 13.05 -4.52 6.44
CA ALA A 285 13.02 -5.28 7.69
C ALA A 285 14.21 -6.27 7.74
N GLY A 286 14.87 -6.34 8.89
CA GLY A 286 16.04 -7.21 9.08
C GLY A 286 15.69 -8.71 8.97
N ARG A 287 14.48 -9.08 9.37
CA ARG A 287 13.91 -10.44 9.25
C ARG A 287 12.51 -10.32 8.64
N ASP A 288 12.43 -10.28 7.32
CA ASP A 288 11.16 -10.25 6.62
C ASP A 288 10.76 -11.64 6.17
N VAL A 289 9.55 -12.07 6.53
CA VAL A 289 8.98 -13.38 6.18
C VAL A 289 8.03 -13.32 5.00
N TRP A 290 7.70 -12.11 4.52
CA TRP A 290 6.72 -11.86 3.47
C TRP A 290 7.33 -11.41 2.15
N VAL A 291 8.44 -10.64 2.21
CA VAL A 291 9.13 -10.13 1.04
C VAL A 291 10.62 -10.40 1.09
N LEU A 292 11.23 -10.58 -0.06
CA LEU A 292 12.66 -10.92 -0.16
C LEU A 292 13.51 -9.63 -0.17
N ASN A 293 14.48 -9.54 0.74
CA ASN A 293 15.38 -8.40 0.87
C ASN A 293 16.39 -8.28 -0.30
N GLU A 294 16.84 -9.42 -0.85
CA GLU A 294 17.84 -9.39 -1.91
C GLU A 294 17.33 -8.75 -3.22
N PRO A 295 16.08 -9.02 -3.70
CA PRO A 295 15.49 -8.26 -4.80
C PRO A 295 15.36 -6.76 -4.54
N GLN A 296 15.09 -6.36 -3.30
CA GLN A 296 15.06 -4.93 -2.93
C GLN A 296 16.46 -4.29 -3.08
N ASN A 297 17.52 -5.00 -2.68
CA ASN A 297 18.88 -4.52 -2.83
C ASN A 297 19.25 -4.40 -4.33
N ARG A 298 18.88 -5.40 -5.15
CA ARG A 298 19.11 -5.33 -6.61
C ARG A 298 18.38 -4.18 -7.25
N PHE A 299 17.10 -3.98 -6.94
CA PHE A 299 16.34 -2.83 -7.41
C PHE A 299 17.05 -1.51 -7.07
N ALA A 300 17.48 -1.34 -5.82
CA ALA A 300 18.20 -0.13 -5.41
C ALA A 300 19.54 0.04 -6.14
N GLN A 301 20.27 -1.05 -6.36
CA GLN A 301 21.54 -1.02 -7.10
C GLN A 301 21.32 -0.67 -8.57
N GLU A 302 20.33 -1.26 -9.20
CA GLU A 302 20.01 -1.01 -10.62
C GLU A 302 19.61 0.44 -10.84
N VAL A 303 18.65 0.97 -10.07
CA VAL A 303 18.27 2.39 -10.13
C VAL A 303 19.47 3.31 -9.92
N ASN A 304 20.33 3.02 -8.95
CA ASN A 304 21.49 3.85 -8.65
C ASN A 304 22.60 3.75 -9.73
N SER A 305 22.63 2.67 -10.51
CA SER A 305 23.66 2.49 -11.55
C SER A 305 23.47 3.43 -12.73
N ASP A 306 22.23 3.88 -12.98
CA ASP A 306 21.88 4.83 -14.04
C ASP A 306 21.65 6.27 -13.53
N GLY A 307 22.17 6.59 -12.35
CA GLY A 307 22.11 7.95 -11.80
C GLY A 307 20.88 8.26 -10.96
N GLY A 308 20.02 7.31 -10.71
CA GLY A 308 18.90 7.43 -9.76
C GLY A 308 19.39 7.53 -8.29
N ASN A 309 18.48 7.73 -7.37
CA ASN A 309 18.78 7.96 -5.95
C ASN A 309 17.88 7.11 -5.04
N VAL A 310 18.29 5.87 -4.81
CA VAL A 310 17.64 4.97 -3.83
C VAL A 310 18.57 4.75 -2.64
N ARG A 311 18.14 5.22 -1.47
CA ARG A 311 18.85 4.97 -0.21
C ARG A 311 18.15 3.85 0.57
N VAL A 312 18.86 2.76 0.83
CA VAL A 312 18.38 1.64 1.65
C VAL A 312 18.72 1.88 3.13
N VAL A 313 17.74 1.65 4.01
CA VAL A 313 17.86 1.71 5.47
C VAL A 313 17.32 0.40 6.05
N ARG A 314 18.09 -0.23 6.94
CA ARG A 314 17.76 -1.47 7.66
C ARG A 314 17.51 -1.20 9.12
#